data_1aad42467ea7f4acc5395444a4f26625
#
_entry.id   1aad42467ea7f4acc5395444a4f26625
#
_cell.length_a   1.000
_cell.length_b   1.000
_cell.length_c   1.000
_cell.angle_alpha   90.00
_cell.angle_beta   90.00
_cell.angle_gamma   90.00
#
_symmetry.space_group_name_H-M   'P 1'
#
loop_
_entity.id
_entity.type
_entity.pdbx_description
1 polymer ?
#
loop_
_entity_poly.entity_id
_entity_poly.type
_entity_poly.pdbx_seq_one_letter_code
_entity_poly.pdbx_strand_id
1 'polypeptide(L)'
;MTREFVPPPRGVTVRGALEAELASAPETGLTAKELSSLVGISEKDVAGHLEHLEKSLKAGGAALTVLPAECVACGYVFRDRKRLSRPGSCPECRSTRIDPPAFLIR
;
A
#
# COMPACT_ATOMS: atom_id res chain seq x y z
N MET A 1 -20.19 -4.89 7.38
CA MET A 1 -20.41 -3.46 7.66
C MET A 1 -19.61 -2.63 6.67
N THR A 2 -20.28 -1.81 5.90
CA THR A 2 -19.60 -0.98 4.90
C THR A 2 -18.96 0.22 5.58
N ARG A 3 -17.68 0.43 5.34
CA ARG A 3 -16.97 1.59 5.88
C ARG A 3 -17.23 2.78 4.95
N GLU A 4 -17.87 3.80 5.44
CA GLU A 4 -18.10 5.01 4.68
C GLU A 4 -16.82 5.83 4.58
N PHE A 5 -16.62 6.48 3.43
CA PHE A 5 -15.54 7.42 3.27
C PHE A 5 -15.76 8.63 4.17
N VAL A 6 -14.79 8.91 5.02
CA VAL A 6 -14.77 10.11 5.86
C VAL A 6 -13.57 10.93 5.42
N PRO A 7 -13.76 12.15 4.88
CA PRO A 7 -12.63 12.97 4.48
C PRO A 7 -11.76 13.33 5.70
N PRO A 8 -10.43 13.48 5.50
CA PRO A 8 -9.55 13.84 6.61
C PRO A 8 -9.94 15.20 7.18
N PRO A 9 -9.74 15.43 8.50
CA PRO A 9 -10.02 16.71 9.10
C PRO A 9 -9.20 17.83 8.44
N ARG A 10 -9.70 19.04 8.55
CA ARG A 10 -9.03 20.22 8.02
C ARG A 10 -7.61 20.36 8.61
N GLY A 11 -6.62 20.51 7.75
CA GLY A 11 -5.22 20.60 8.14
C GLY A 11 -4.46 19.28 8.12
N VAL A 12 -5.14 18.16 7.89
CA VAL A 12 -4.50 16.84 7.73
C VAL A 12 -4.17 16.62 6.25
N THR A 13 -2.91 16.33 5.96
CA THR A 13 -2.46 16.04 4.60
C THR A 13 -2.85 14.61 4.22
N VAL A 14 -2.88 14.32 2.91
CA VAL A 14 -3.09 12.97 2.40
C VAL A 14 -2.04 12.01 2.97
N ARG A 15 -0.79 12.43 3.02
CA ARG A 15 0.29 11.61 3.62
C ARG A 15 0.07 11.35 5.10
N GLY A 16 -0.36 12.35 5.84
CA GLY A 16 -0.69 12.19 7.26
C GLY A 16 -1.84 11.21 7.49
N ALA A 17 -2.87 11.27 6.64
CA ALA A 17 -3.99 10.35 6.69
C ALA A 17 -3.55 8.90 6.36
N LEU A 18 -2.70 8.73 5.35
CA LEU A 18 -2.12 7.43 5.01
C LEU A 18 -1.28 6.86 6.15
N GLU A 19 -0.43 7.70 6.73
CA GLU A 19 0.41 7.30 7.87
C GLU A 19 -0.43 6.82 9.04
N ALA A 20 -1.49 7.52 9.38
CA ALA A 20 -2.40 7.13 10.47
C ALA A 20 -3.07 5.78 10.20
N GLU A 21 -3.55 5.56 8.98
CA GLU A 21 -4.16 4.28 8.60
C GLU A 21 -3.16 3.13 8.62
N LEU A 22 -1.94 3.37 8.13
CA LEU A 22 -0.88 2.36 8.12
C LEU A 22 -0.39 2.03 9.53
N ALA A 23 -0.33 3.02 10.42
CA ALA A 23 0.09 2.81 11.80
C ALA A 23 -0.90 1.95 12.59
N SER A 24 -2.19 2.03 12.26
CA SER A 24 -3.24 1.21 12.87
C SER A 24 -3.63 0.00 12.04
N ALA A 25 -2.88 -0.30 10.97
CA ALA A 25 -3.17 -1.44 10.11
C ALA A 25 -2.97 -2.78 10.82
N PRO A 26 -3.74 -3.83 10.41
CA PRO A 26 -3.51 -5.18 10.92
C PRO A 26 -2.17 -5.74 10.41
N GLU A 27 -1.72 -6.85 10.96
CA GLU A 27 -0.47 -7.51 10.55
C GLU A 27 -0.47 -7.93 9.08
N THR A 28 -1.65 -8.13 8.51
CA THR A 28 -1.81 -8.43 7.09
C THR A 28 -1.63 -7.21 6.19
N GLY A 29 -1.52 -6.01 6.79
CA GLY A 29 -1.34 -4.75 6.07
C GLY A 29 -2.61 -4.28 5.36
N LEU A 30 -2.48 -3.15 4.68
CA LEU A 30 -3.55 -2.56 3.87
C LEU A 30 -3.06 -2.45 2.43
N THR A 31 -3.89 -2.87 1.48
CA THR A 31 -3.57 -2.75 0.05
C THR A 31 -3.79 -1.32 -0.43
N ALA A 32 -3.25 -0.99 -1.61
CA ALA A 32 -3.48 0.31 -2.23
C ALA A 32 -4.97 0.59 -2.44
N LYS A 33 -5.74 -0.44 -2.79
CA LYS A 33 -7.19 -0.32 -2.97
C LYS A 33 -7.89 0.05 -1.66
N GLU A 34 -7.52 -0.63 -0.56
CA GLU A 34 -8.08 -0.34 0.75
C GLU A 34 -7.70 1.08 1.21
N LEU A 35 -6.44 1.47 1.04
CA LEU A 35 -5.97 2.81 1.37
C LEU A 35 -6.67 3.88 0.53
N SER A 36 -6.87 3.62 -0.75
CA SER A 36 -7.62 4.50 -1.65
C SER A 36 -9.02 4.79 -1.11
N SER A 37 -9.72 3.75 -0.66
CA SER A 37 -11.06 3.88 -0.08
C SER A 37 -11.05 4.62 1.26
N LEU A 38 -10.07 4.35 2.11
CA LEU A 38 -9.97 4.95 3.45
C LEU A 38 -9.60 6.42 3.41
N VAL A 39 -8.77 6.83 2.47
CA VAL A 39 -8.23 8.19 2.38
C VAL A 39 -8.92 9.03 1.32
N GLY A 40 -9.59 8.38 0.36
CA GLY A 40 -10.34 9.07 -0.68
C GLY A 40 -9.49 9.59 -1.83
N ILE A 41 -8.46 8.84 -2.21
CA ILE A 41 -7.62 9.12 -3.38
C ILE A 41 -7.61 7.92 -4.31
N SER A 42 -7.13 8.08 -5.54
CA SER A 42 -7.05 6.96 -6.47
C SER A 42 -5.96 5.97 -6.06
N GLU A 43 -6.11 4.69 -6.41
CA GLU A 43 -5.07 3.67 -6.18
C GLU A 43 -3.73 4.06 -6.79
N LYS A 44 -3.78 4.68 -7.96
CA LYS A 44 -2.58 5.14 -8.66
C LYS A 44 -1.82 6.17 -7.83
N ASP A 45 -2.54 7.09 -7.20
CA ASP A 45 -1.93 8.13 -6.37
C ASP A 45 -1.39 7.56 -5.05
N VAL A 46 -2.01 6.50 -4.53
CA VAL A 46 -1.54 5.83 -3.30
C VAL A 46 -0.09 5.41 -3.44
N ALA A 47 0.28 4.75 -4.54
CA ALA A 47 1.64 4.26 -4.75
C ALA A 47 2.67 5.41 -4.69
N GLY A 48 2.39 6.52 -5.34
CA GLY A 48 3.26 7.70 -5.32
C GLY A 48 3.42 8.30 -3.93
N HIS A 49 2.33 8.42 -3.19
CA HIS A 49 2.36 8.90 -1.82
C HIS A 49 3.13 7.96 -0.88
N LEU A 50 2.97 6.64 -1.08
CA LEU A 50 3.69 5.65 -0.26
C LEU A 50 5.19 5.71 -0.48
N GLU A 51 5.64 5.94 -1.71
CA GLU A 51 7.07 6.09 -2.01
C GLU A 51 7.68 7.30 -1.28
N HIS A 52 6.97 8.42 -1.25
CA HIS A 52 7.38 9.60 -0.48
C HIS A 52 7.35 9.34 1.01
N LEU A 53 6.29 8.69 1.47
CA LEU A 53 6.12 8.37 2.89
C LEU A 53 7.23 7.44 3.39
N GLU A 54 7.62 6.45 2.59
CA GLU A 54 8.71 5.53 2.91
C GLU A 54 10.00 6.30 3.20
N LYS A 55 10.35 7.26 2.38
CA LYS A 55 11.53 8.11 2.56
C LYS A 55 11.43 8.96 3.83
N SER A 56 10.27 9.56 4.06
CA SER A 56 10.04 10.39 5.26
C SER A 56 10.12 9.57 6.55
N LEU A 57 9.55 8.39 6.56
CA LEU A 57 9.59 7.49 7.72
C LEU A 57 11.01 7.04 8.02
N LYS A 58 11.77 6.69 6.99
CA LYS A 58 13.16 6.27 7.12
C LYS A 58 14.02 7.37 7.72
N ALA A 59 13.81 8.62 7.29
CA ALA A 59 14.52 9.78 7.86
C ALA A 59 14.16 9.99 9.33
N GLY A 60 12.94 9.68 9.75
CA GLY A 60 12.47 9.79 11.12
C GLY A 60 12.73 8.56 12.02
N GLY A 61 13.43 7.55 11.50
CA GLY A 61 13.74 6.34 12.27
C GLY A 61 12.63 5.28 12.29
N ALA A 62 11.60 5.46 11.48
CA ALA A 62 10.52 4.47 11.31
C ALA A 62 10.67 3.74 9.97
N ALA A 63 9.81 2.78 9.70
CA ALA A 63 9.85 2.03 8.45
C ALA A 63 8.46 1.67 7.95
N LEU A 64 8.29 1.75 6.63
CA LEU A 64 7.13 1.20 5.95
C LEU A 64 7.43 -0.27 5.67
N THR A 65 6.62 -1.16 6.23
CA THR A 65 6.72 -2.58 5.97
C THR A 65 5.87 -2.91 4.74
N VAL A 66 6.48 -3.57 3.78
CA VAL A 66 5.80 -3.99 2.54
C VAL A 66 5.68 -5.50 2.53
N LEU A 67 4.44 -5.99 2.52
CA LEU A 67 4.16 -7.41 2.31
C LEU A 67 4.10 -7.61 0.80
N PRO A 68 5.00 -8.41 0.21
CA PRO A 68 5.13 -8.47 -1.24
C PRO A 68 3.90 -9.02 -1.95
N ALA A 69 3.70 -8.56 -3.19
CA ALA A 69 2.68 -9.12 -4.06
C ALA A 69 3.01 -10.58 -4.39
N GLU A 70 1.99 -11.35 -4.74
CA GLU A 70 2.14 -12.77 -5.05
C GLU A 70 1.27 -13.13 -6.25
N CYS A 71 1.78 -13.98 -7.13
CA CYS A 71 1.00 -14.50 -8.24
C CYS A 71 0.03 -15.57 -7.74
N VAL A 72 -1.26 -15.35 -7.97
CA VAL A 72 -2.30 -16.31 -7.57
C VAL A 72 -2.21 -17.60 -8.36
N ALA A 73 -1.74 -17.55 -9.61
CA ALA A 73 -1.68 -18.70 -10.49
C ALA A 73 -0.51 -19.65 -10.20
N CYS A 74 0.67 -19.15 -9.86
CA CYS A 74 1.87 -19.99 -9.67
C CYS A 74 2.56 -19.82 -8.32
N GLY A 75 2.15 -18.87 -7.51
CA GLY A 75 2.74 -18.63 -6.19
C GLY A 75 4.04 -17.81 -6.19
N TYR A 76 4.41 -17.24 -7.33
CA TYR A 76 5.60 -16.39 -7.40
C TYR A 76 5.45 -15.16 -6.48
N VAL A 77 6.47 -14.88 -5.67
CA VAL A 77 6.47 -13.74 -4.73
C VAL A 77 7.41 -12.66 -5.26
N PHE A 78 6.89 -11.42 -5.34
CA PHE A 78 7.61 -10.27 -5.91
C PHE A 78 8.50 -9.59 -4.83
N ARG A 79 9.50 -10.30 -4.31
CA ARG A 79 10.32 -9.82 -3.19
C ARG A 79 11.27 -8.67 -3.52
N ASP A 80 11.80 -8.67 -4.74
CA ASP A 80 12.82 -7.71 -5.16
C ASP A 80 12.25 -6.49 -5.88
N ARG A 81 10.92 -6.32 -5.84
CA ARG A 81 10.27 -5.23 -6.52
C ARG A 81 10.43 -3.92 -5.74
N LYS A 82 10.99 -2.90 -6.39
CA LYS A 82 11.19 -1.57 -5.80
C LYS A 82 9.95 -0.69 -5.86
N ARG A 83 9.07 -0.94 -6.80
CA ARG A 83 7.82 -0.17 -6.95
C ARG A 83 6.77 -0.68 -5.98
N LEU A 84 6.04 0.26 -5.39
CA LEU A 84 4.95 -0.05 -4.45
C LEU A 84 3.61 -0.27 -5.14
N SER A 85 3.55 -0.09 -6.45
CA SER A 85 2.34 -0.37 -7.24
C SER A 85 2.18 -1.87 -7.51
N ARG A 86 0.94 -2.28 -7.79
CA ARG A 86 0.64 -3.67 -8.14
C ARG A 86 1.35 -4.08 -9.43
N PRO A 87 2.02 -5.24 -9.47
CA PRO A 87 2.60 -5.76 -10.71
C PRO A 87 1.54 -6.05 -11.76
N GLY A 88 1.84 -5.78 -13.03
CA GLY A 88 0.91 -6.02 -14.13
C GLY A 88 0.81 -7.49 -14.53
N SER A 89 1.91 -8.23 -14.42
CA SER A 89 1.95 -9.65 -14.80
C SER A 89 3.07 -10.38 -14.07
N CYS A 90 2.94 -11.70 -13.97
CA CYS A 90 3.94 -12.56 -13.37
C CYS A 90 5.07 -12.87 -14.37
N PRO A 91 6.36 -12.70 -14.00
CA PRO A 91 7.47 -13.03 -14.88
C PRO A 91 7.64 -14.55 -15.10
N GLU A 92 7.11 -15.37 -14.21
CA GLU A 92 7.24 -16.84 -14.29
C GLU A 92 6.17 -17.48 -15.18
N CYS A 93 4.90 -17.10 -14.98
CA CYS A 93 3.79 -17.73 -15.71
C CYS A 93 3.00 -16.75 -16.58
N ARG A 94 3.35 -15.48 -16.58
CA ARG A 94 2.71 -14.41 -17.35
C ARG A 94 1.24 -14.16 -17.00
N SER A 95 0.76 -14.71 -15.91
CA SER A 95 -0.59 -14.46 -15.45
C SER A 95 -0.75 -13.00 -15.00
N THR A 96 -1.93 -12.43 -15.21
CA THR A 96 -2.29 -11.10 -14.70
C THR A 96 -3.01 -11.18 -13.36
N ARG A 97 -3.21 -12.38 -12.84
CA ARG A 97 -3.87 -12.63 -11.56
C ARG A 97 -2.87 -12.48 -10.43
N ILE A 98 -2.66 -11.24 -10.02
CA ILE A 98 -1.67 -10.87 -9.00
C ILE A 98 -2.40 -10.41 -7.75
N ASP A 99 -2.07 -11.03 -6.62
CA ASP A 99 -2.49 -10.56 -5.31
C ASP A 99 -1.65 -9.32 -4.97
N PRO A 100 -2.27 -8.16 -4.74
CA PRO A 100 -1.51 -6.91 -4.61
C PRO A 100 -0.67 -6.87 -3.34
N PRO A 101 0.39 -6.02 -3.31
CA PRO A 101 1.16 -5.84 -2.09
C PRO A 101 0.32 -5.16 -1.02
N ALA A 102 0.65 -5.39 0.23
CA ALA A 102 0.02 -4.73 1.36
C ALA A 102 1.07 -3.97 2.17
N PHE A 103 0.65 -2.96 2.90
CA PHE A 103 1.52 -2.02 3.59
C PHE A 103 1.09 -1.80 5.02
N LEU A 104 2.05 -1.57 5.91
CA LEU A 104 1.81 -1.19 7.29
C LEU A 104 3.05 -0.46 7.83
N ILE A 105 2.88 0.29 8.92
CA ILE A 105 3.98 0.95 9.61
C ILE A 105 4.28 0.19 10.90
N ARG A 106 5.50 -0.28 11.02
CA ARG A 106 5.98 -0.96 12.23
C ARG A 106 7.46 -0.81 12.43
#